data_d8920dffe3f6ccb762adf95740d200e0
#
_entry.id   d8920dffe3f6ccb762adf95740d200e0
#
_cell.length_a   1.000
_cell.length_b   1.000
_cell.length_c   1.000
_cell.angle_alpha   90.00
_cell.angle_beta   90.00
_cell.angle_gamma   90.00
#
_symmetry.space_group_name_H-M   'P 1'
#
loop_
_entity.id
_entity.type
_entity.pdbx_description
1 polymer ?
#
loop_
_entity_poly.entity_id
_entity_poly.type
_entity_poly.pdbx_seq_one_letter_code
_entity_poly.pdbx_strand_id
1 'polypeptide(L)'
;EQLAERDCGIELRHILRRPGKAGGPLMTEHFAEIINDPEVDVVVDVLAGIEPSRTYIREALLAGKAVVTANKAALAANYEELLGIAHAKGLPLLFEASCGGGIPWIENLKKAARIDRIESMHGILNGTGNFILDRMDRFGMDFDEALKEAQALGYAEADPTADIGGFDVANKAVISASVACGAPFKDDFPVLGIEKVTKSFLDDLKREGKTLRHMMLFKRTNNRAALGVAPVVLPLESLEAQVRSNFNCVTLEGDLVGRLSFYGQGAGGQPT
;
A
#
# COMPACT_ATOMS: atom_id res chain seq x y z
N GLU A 1 6.00 -3.67 21.15
CA GLU A 1 5.43 -3.75 22.51
C GLU A 1 4.28 -4.77 22.58
N GLN A 2 3.18 -4.60 21.82
CA GLN A 2 2.02 -5.50 21.88
C GLN A 2 2.33 -6.98 21.56
N LEU A 3 3.30 -7.28 20.71
CA LEU A 3 3.71 -8.65 20.40
C LEU A 3 4.53 -9.26 21.55
N ALA A 4 5.38 -8.46 22.20
CA ALA A 4 6.11 -8.89 23.39
C ALA A 4 5.15 -9.16 24.57
N GLU A 5 4.11 -8.34 24.72
CA GLU A 5 3.05 -8.53 25.73
C GLU A 5 2.23 -9.81 25.52
N ARG A 6 2.19 -10.36 24.30
CA ARG A 6 1.48 -11.60 23.98
C ARG A 6 2.27 -12.88 24.16
N ASP A 7 3.46 -12.80 24.78
CA ASP A 7 4.36 -13.94 25.01
C ASP A 7 4.67 -14.74 23.72
N CYS A 8 4.87 -14.00 22.61
CA CYS A 8 5.19 -14.60 21.31
C CYS A 8 6.68 -14.98 21.18
N GLY A 9 7.47 -14.88 22.25
CA GLY A 9 8.92 -15.12 22.20
C GLY A 9 9.69 -14.07 21.40
N ILE A 10 9.12 -12.86 21.17
CA ILE A 10 9.73 -11.75 20.45
C ILE A 10 10.27 -10.74 21.47
N GLU A 11 11.57 -10.45 21.39
CA GLU A 11 12.24 -9.42 22.17
C GLU A 11 12.61 -8.22 21.30
N LEU A 12 12.26 -7.00 21.75
CA LEU A 12 12.70 -5.76 21.11
C LEU A 12 14.09 -5.39 21.63
N ARG A 13 15.11 -5.47 20.77
CA ARG A 13 16.51 -5.21 21.11
C ARG A 13 16.93 -3.78 20.86
N HIS A 14 16.61 -3.21 19.72
CA HIS A 14 17.02 -1.88 19.33
C HIS A 14 15.87 -1.11 18.68
N ILE A 15 15.89 0.22 18.83
CA ILE A 15 15.03 1.17 18.11
C ILE A 15 15.94 2.22 17.49
N LEU A 16 15.99 2.26 16.14
CA LEU A 16 16.68 3.31 15.42
C LEU A 16 15.91 4.63 15.55
N ARG A 17 16.56 5.68 15.97
CA ARG A 17 15.98 7.01 16.08
C ARG A 17 16.75 8.05 15.28
N ARG A 18 16.10 9.16 14.99
CA ARG A 18 16.80 10.31 14.38
C ARG A 18 17.76 10.94 15.38
N PRO A 19 18.92 11.43 14.94
CA PRO A 19 19.87 12.15 15.79
C PRO A 19 19.21 13.29 16.58
N GLY A 20 19.66 13.47 17.83
CA GLY A 20 19.21 14.56 18.69
C GLY A 20 17.82 14.41 19.32
N LYS A 21 17.12 13.29 19.13
CA LYS A 21 15.87 12.99 19.86
C LYS A 21 16.18 12.40 21.24
N ALA A 22 15.29 12.63 22.23
CA ALA A 22 15.40 11.97 23.53
C ALA A 22 15.37 10.44 23.37
N GLY A 23 16.22 9.71 24.09
CA GLY A 23 16.38 8.27 23.94
C GLY A 23 16.10 7.49 25.22
N GLY A 24 15.84 6.21 25.08
CA GLY A 24 15.76 5.20 26.14
C GLY A 24 16.85 4.12 25.96
N PRO A 25 16.91 3.13 26.83
CA PRO A 25 17.98 2.14 26.85
C PRO A 25 18.09 1.29 25.57
N LEU A 26 17.00 1.17 24.81
CA LEU A 26 16.98 0.41 23.54
C LEU A 26 17.20 1.27 22.29
N MET A 27 17.38 2.60 22.45
CA MET A 27 17.45 3.52 21.32
C MET A 27 18.89 3.76 20.87
N THR A 28 19.12 3.68 19.56
CA THR A 28 20.38 4.02 18.90
C THR A 28 20.17 5.01 17.76
N GLU A 29 21.22 5.79 17.44
CA GLU A 29 21.29 6.64 16.25
C GLU A 29 22.05 5.97 15.10
N HIS A 30 22.67 4.81 15.36
CA HIS A 30 23.56 4.15 14.44
C HIS A 30 22.98 2.82 13.98
N PHE A 31 22.55 2.73 12.74
CA PHE A 31 22.01 1.50 12.16
C PHE A 31 23.01 0.33 12.22
N ALA A 32 24.30 0.64 12.13
CA ALA A 32 25.37 -0.35 12.25
C ALA A 32 25.33 -1.15 13.55
N GLU A 33 24.87 -0.57 14.67
CA GLU A 33 24.72 -1.29 15.93
C GLU A 33 23.65 -2.37 15.84
N ILE A 34 22.57 -2.11 15.08
CA ILE A 34 21.47 -3.06 14.87
C ILE A 34 21.92 -4.22 13.99
N ILE A 35 22.56 -3.94 12.84
CA ILE A 35 22.94 -5.00 11.90
C ILE A 35 24.11 -5.86 12.39
N ASN A 36 24.97 -5.31 13.24
CA ASN A 36 26.13 -6.03 13.82
C ASN A 36 25.81 -6.77 15.11
N ASP A 37 24.64 -6.57 15.72
CA ASP A 37 24.20 -7.34 16.89
C ASP A 37 23.82 -8.78 16.46
N PRO A 38 24.54 -9.82 16.91
CA PRO A 38 24.24 -11.21 16.55
C PRO A 38 22.90 -11.71 17.11
N GLU A 39 22.33 -11.04 18.11
CA GLU A 39 21.06 -11.39 18.74
C GLU A 39 19.85 -10.79 18.00
N VAL A 40 20.07 -9.97 16.98
CA VAL A 40 19.00 -9.44 16.12
C VAL A 40 18.77 -10.40 14.95
N ASP A 41 17.62 -11.02 14.90
CA ASP A 41 17.20 -11.90 13.81
C ASP A 41 16.40 -11.16 12.74
N VAL A 42 15.61 -10.16 13.14
CA VAL A 42 14.63 -9.47 12.27
C VAL A 42 14.76 -7.96 12.43
N VAL A 43 14.78 -7.26 11.30
CA VAL A 43 14.66 -5.79 11.22
C VAL A 43 13.28 -5.42 10.73
N VAL A 44 12.59 -4.54 11.47
CA VAL A 44 11.27 -4.01 11.09
C VAL A 44 11.45 -2.58 10.60
N ASP A 45 11.15 -2.33 9.32
CA ASP A 45 11.22 -1.03 8.69
C ASP A 45 9.83 -0.39 8.59
N VAL A 46 9.68 0.73 9.30
CA VAL A 46 8.46 1.57 9.32
C VAL A 46 8.78 3.02 8.93
N LEU A 47 9.89 3.24 8.25
CA LEU A 47 10.29 4.55 7.77
C LEU A 47 9.43 5.00 6.58
N ALA A 48 9.38 6.31 6.33
CA ALA A 48 8.76 6.90 5.16
C ALA A 48 9.84 7.29 4.12
N GLY A 49 9.44 7.33 2.83
CA GLY A 49 10.33 7.68 1.73
C GLY A 49 11.19 6.52 1.24
N ILE A 50 11.91 6.73 0.14
CA ILE A 50 12.73 5.69 -0.47
C ILE A 50 14.03 5.48 0.33
N GLU A 51 14.73 6.57 0.62
CA GLU A 51 15.94 6.55 1.45
C GLU A 51 15.64 7.20 2.82
N PRO A 52 16.26 6.74 3.90
CA PRO A 52 17.29 5.68 3.98
C PRO A 52 16.74 4.25 4.05
N SER A 53 15.43 4.03 3.96
CA SER A 53 14.79 2.73 4.12
C SER A 53 15.35 1.66 3.17
N ARG A 54 15.49 1.97 1.86
CA ARG A 54 16.12 1.05 0.90
C ARG A 54 17.49 0.59 1.36
N THR A 55 18.35 1.54 1.76
CA THR A 55 19.69 1.25 2.25
C THR A 55 19.65 0.33 3.46
N TYR A 56 18.80 0.60 4.43
CA TYR A 56 18.69 -0.20 5.65
C TYR A 56 18.13 -1.60 5.40
N ILE A 57 17.10 -1.73 4.57
CA ILE A 57 16.56 -3.05 4.17
C ILE A 57 17.67 -3.87 3.48
N ARG A 58 18.39 -3.26 2.54
CA ARG A 58 19.49 -3.89 1.81
C ARG A 58 20.60 -4.37 2.75
N GLU A 59 21.08 -3.50 3.64
CA GLU A 59 22.15 -3.82 4.59
C GLU A 59 21.73 -4.90 5.57
N ALA A 60 20.50 -4.85 6.09
CA ALA A 60 19.96 -5.89 6.97
C ALA A 60 19.95 -7.27 6.29
N LEU A 61 19.43 -7.36 5.06
CA LEU A 61 19.45 -8.61 4.29
C LEU A 61 20.87 -9.11 4.00
N LEU A 62 21.81 -8.21 3.66
CA LEU A 62 23.19 -8.58 3.43
C LEU A 62 23.90 -9.07 4.70
N ALA A 63 23.55 -8.52 5.88
CA ALA A 63 24.02 -8.93 7.19
C ALA A 63 23.36 -10.24 7.72
N GLY A 64 22.48 -10.87 6.93
CA GLY A 64 21.82 -12.13 7.33
C GLY A 64 20.57 -11.95 8.19
N LYS A 65 19.99 -10.74 8.24
CA LYS A 65 18.77 -10.45 8.99
C LYS A 65 17.53 -10.55 8.09
N ALA A 66 16.48 -11.18 8.60
CA ALA A 66 15.17 -11.10 7.96
C ALA A 66 14.60 -9.66 8.04
N VAL A 67 13.72 -9.29 7.11
CA VAL A 67 13.14 -7.94 7.09
C VAL A 67 11.63 -7.99 6.97
N VAL A 68 10.97 -7.16 7.77
CA VAL A 68 9.55 -6.83 7.65
C VAL A 68 9.44 -5.35 7.32
N THR A 69 8.78 -4.98 6.22
CA THR A 69 8.64 -3.56 5.85
C THR A 69 7.20 -3.16 5.58
N ALA A 70 6.82 -1.98 6.06
CA ALA A 70 5.59 -1.27 5.69
C ALA A 70 5.85 -0.22 4.59
N ASN A 71 7.11 -0.03 4.17
CA ASN A 71 7.50 1.05 3.26
C ASN A 71 7.27 0.68 1.80
N LYS A 72 6.09 1.03 1.31
CA LYS A 72 5.70 0.82 -0.09
C LYS A 72 6.58 1.55 -1.10
N ALA A 73 7.05 2.78 -0.76
CA ALA A 73 7.84 3.58 -1.69
C ALA A 73 9.24 2.97 -1.93
N ALA A 74 9.93 2.59 -0.85
CA ALA A 74 11.23 1.93 -0.94
C ALA A 74 11.12 0.59 -1.67
N LEU A 75 10.07 -0.20 -1.34
CA LEU A 75 9.86 -1.50 -1.94
C LEU A 75 9.48 -1.40 -3.43
N ALA A 76 8.52 -0.54 -3.81
CA ALA A 76 8.10 -0.39 -5.20
C ALA A 76 9.26 0.06 -6.11
N ALA A 77 10.03 1.04 -5.66
CA ALA A 77 11.17 1.57 -6.43
C ALA A 77 12.35 0.57 -6.56
N ASN A 78 12.48 -0.39 -5.65
CA ASN A 78 13.64 -1.28 -5.57
C ASN A 78 13.25 -2.76 -5.45
N TYR A 79 12.08 -3.13 -5.94
CA TYR A 79 11.50 -4.48 -5.80
C TYR A 79 12.47 -5.59 -6.23
N GLU A 80 13.05 -5.46 -7.42
CA GLU A 80 13.98 -6.45 -7.98
C GLU A 80 15.24 -6.61 -7.12
N GLU A 81 15.88 -5.50 -6.74
CA GLU A 81 17.09 -5.52 -5.92
C GLU A 81 16.82 -6.20 -4.56
N LEU A 82 15.82 -5.71 -3.85
CA LEU A 82 15.55 -6.15 -2.47
C LEU A 82 15.09 -7.60 -2.41
N LEU A 83 14.17 -8.00 -3.30
CA LEU A 83 13.72 -9.40 -3.37
C LEU A 83 14.84 -10.32 -3.89
N GLY A 84 15.67 -9.85 -4.84
CA GLY A 84 16.82 -10.59 -5.34
C GLY A 84 17.85 -10.90 -4.24
N ILE A 85 18.17 -9.92 -3.38
CA ILE A 85 19.06 -10.11 -2.23
C ILE A 85 18.42 -11.09 -1.22
N ALA A 86 17.16 -10.88 -0.85
CA ALA A 86 16.45 -11.76 0.08
C ALA A 86 16.46 -13.20 -0.41
N HIS A 87 16.14 -13.44 -1.68
CA HIS A 87 16.16 -14.76 -2.31
C HIS A 87 17.57 -15.38 -2.33
N ALA A 88 18.59 -14.62 -2.73
CA ALA A 88 19.99 -15.09 -2.80
C ALA A 88 20.53 -15.47 -1.41
N LYS A 89 20.06 -14.79 -0.36
CA LYS A 89 20.44 -15.07 1.03
C LYS A 89 19.55 -16.13 1.71
N GLY A 90 18.44 -16.57 1.09
CA GLY A 90 17.48 -17.46 1.69
C GLY A 90 16.72 -16.83 2.87
N LEU A 91 16.58 -15.50 2.89
CA LEU A 91 15.96 -14.74 3.97
C LEU A 91 14.56 -14.27 3.60
N PRO A 92 13.62 -14.23 4.56
CA PRO A 92 12.32 -13.62 4.33
C PRO A 92 12.43 -12.09 4.24
N LEU A 93 11.78 -11.52 3.21
CA LEU A 93 11.41 -10.11 3.13
C LEU A 93 9.89 -10.06 3.11
N LEU A 94 9.29 -9.66 4.22
CA LEU A 94 7.84 -9.61 4.41
C LEU A 94 7.34 -8.17 4.25
N PHE A 95 6.26 -7.97 3.49
CA PHE A 95 5.77 -6.65 3.12
C PHE A 95 4.24 -6.54 3.04
N GLU A 96 3.52 -7.38 3.79
CA GLU A 96 2.05 -7.31 3.86
C GLU A 96 1.57 -5.90 4.24
N ALA A 97 2.19 -5.29 5.25
CA ALA A 97 1.84 -3.96 5.74
C ALA A 97 2.09 -2.80 4.73
N SER A 98 2.72 -3.08 3.59
CA SER A 98 2.93 -2.07 2.54
C SER A 98 1.69 -1.81 1.68
N CYS A 99 0.72 -2.74 1.64
CA CYS A 99 -0.45 -2.65 0.77
C CYS A 99 -1.72 -3.09 1.48
N GLY A 100 -2.81 -2.35 1.28
CA GLY A 100 -4.16 -2.77 1.71
C GLY A 100 -4.55 -2.38 3.14
N GLY A 101 -3.67 -1.80 3.93
CA GLY A 101 -3.96 -1.49 5.33
C GLY A 101 -4.25 -2.76 6.13
N GLY A 102 -5.44 -2.87 6.73
CA GLY A 102 -5.87 -4.07 7.47
C GLY A 102 -6.32 -5.25 6.60
N ILE A 103 -6.32 -5.11 5.27
CA ILE A 103 -6.68 -6.19 4.35
C ILE A 103 -5.46 -7.09 4.14
N PRO A 104 -5.54 -8.41 4.32
CA PRO A 104 -4.44 -9.34 4.03
C PRO A 104 -4.31 -9.55 2.50
N TRP A 105 -3.88 -8.49 1.80
CA TRP A 105 -3.89 -8.43 0.34
C TRP A 105 -2.74 -9.19 -0.30
N ILE A 106 -1.51 -8.89 0.10
CA ILE A 106 -0.31 -9.44 -0.54
C ILE A 106 -0.21 -10.95 -0.34
N GLU A 107 -0.48 -11.46 0.86
CA GLU A 107 -0.43 -12.90 1.12
C GLU A 107 -1.53 -13.66 0.38
N ASN A 108 -2.74 -13.11 0.27
CA ASN A 108 -3.79 -13.76 -0.52
C ASN A 108 -3.51 -13.68 -2.03
N LEU A 109 -2.94 -12.57 -2.52
CA LEU A 109 -2.49 -12.46 -3.90
C LEU A 109 -1.37 -13.48 -4.22
N LYS A 110 -0.36 -13.63 -3.33
CA LYS A 110 0.68 -14.66 -3.45
C LYS A 110 0.09 -16.08 -3.48
N LYS A 111 -0.89 -16.37 -2.61
CA LYS A 111 -1.57 -17.68 -2.60
C LYS A 111 -2.30 -17.94 -3.91
N ALA A 112 -3.08 -16.97 -4.40
CA ALA A 112 -3.77 -17.07 -5.68
C ALA A 112 -2.78 -17.26 -6.84
N ALA A 113 -1.73 -16.44 -6.93
CA ALA A 113 -0.74 -16.50 -7.99
C ALA A 113 0.11 -17.79 -8.02
N ARG A 114 0.14 -18.58 -6.93
CA ARG A 114 0.81 -19.89 -6.90
C ARG A 114 0.04 -20.99 -7.65
N ILE A 115 -1.27 -20.88 -7.71
CA ILE A 115 -2.15 -21.90 -8.27
C ILE A 115 -2.87 -21.46 -9.53
N ASP A 116 -2.83 -20.15 -9.81
CA ASP A 116 -3.55 -19.57 -10.93
C ASP A 116 -2.79 -18.41 -11.56
N ARG A 117 -3.15 -18.12 -12.79
CA ARG A 117 -2.70 -16.92 -13.49
C ARG A 117 -3.66 -15.78 -13.21
N ILE A 118 -3.16 -14.73 -12.58
CA ILE A 118 -3.96 -13.54 -12.31
C ILE A 118 -4.15 -12.76 -13.60
N GLU A 119 -5.39 -12.69 -14.09
CA GLU A 119 -5.75 -12.04 -15.35
C GLU A 119 -6.06 -10.55 -15.17
N SER A 120 -6.69 -10.19 -14.06
CA SER A 120 -6.97 -8.80 -13.74
C SER A 120 -6.97 -8.52 -12.25
N MET A 121 -6.66 -7.29 -11.89
CA MET A 121 -6.86 -6.74 -10.56
C MET A 121 -7.35 -5.30 -10.69
N HIS A 122 -8.24 -4.92 -9.82
CA HIS A 122 -8.69 -3.53 -9.70
C HIS A 122 -9.10 -3.23 -8.26
N GLY A 123 -9.03 -1.97 -7.87
CA GLY A 123 -9.51 -1.66 -6.53
C GLY A 123 -9.08 -0.31 -5.99
N ILE A 124 -9.71 0.04 -4.89
CA ILE A 124 -9.48 1.23 -4.09
C ILE A 124 -8.44 0.88 -3.04
N LEU A 125 -7.24 1.44 -3.14
CA LEU A 125 -6.11 1.17 -2.24
C LEU A 125 -5.63 2.40 -1.47
N ASN A 126 -6.37 3.52 -1.55
CA ASN A 126 -6.08 4.72 -0.77
C ASN A 126 -7.33 5.19 -0.04
N GLY A 127 -7.30 5.14 1.29
CA GLY A 127 -8.42 5.52 2.14
C GLY A 127 -8.72 7.02 2.10
N THR A 128 -7.69 7.87 2.03
CA THR A 128 -7.83 9.34 1.97
C THR A 128 -8.56 9.77 0.70
N GLY A 129 -8.10 9.31 -0.46
CA GLY A 129 -8.73 9.61 -1.74
C GLY A 129 -10.16 9.10 -1.82
N ASN A 130 -10.43 7.88 -1.29
CA ASN A 130 -11.79 7.35 -1.25
C ASN A 130 -12.68 8.15 -0.31
N PHE A 131 -12.19 8.58 0.85
CA PHE A 131 -12.94 9.44 1.76
C PHE A 131 -13.34 10.75 1.11
N ILE A 132 -12.41 11.44 0.44
CA ILE A 132 -12.68 12.70 -0.26
C ILE A 132 -13.79 12.51 -1.31
N LEU A 133 -13.65 11.51 -2.19
CA LEU A 133 -14.65 11.24 -3.23
C LEU A 133 -16.01 10.83 -2.64
N ASP A 134 -16.03 10.06 -1.54
CA ASP A 134 -17.28 9.69 -0.83
C ASP A 134 -17.98 10.92 -0.25
N ARG A 135 -17.23 11.88 0.31
CA ARG A 135 -17.79 13.15 0.83
C ARG A 135 -18.37 14.01 -0.29
N MET A 136 -17.65 14.16 -1.38
CA MET A 136 -18.13 14.89 -2.56
C MET A 136 -19.40 14.27 -3.13
N ASP A 137 -19.40 12.95 -3.33
CA ASP A 137 -20.51 12.22 -3.96
C ASP A 137 -21.76 12.19 -3.07
N ARG A 138 -21.63 11.87 -1.79
CA ARG A 138 -22.79 11.64 -0.91
C ARG A 138 -23.34 12.90 -0.27
N PHE A 139 -22.46 13.82 0.09
CA PHE A 139 -22.85 15.01 0.85
C PHE A 139 -22.78 16.29 0.01
N GLY A 140 -22.37 16.19 -1.26
CA GLY A 140 -22.29 17.31 -2.18
C GLY A 140 -21.25 18.36 -1.77
N MET A 141 -20.19 17.93 -1.06
CA MET A 141 -19.09 18.82 -0.68
C MET A 141 -18.23 19.14 -1.90
N ASP A 142 -17.60 20.32 -1.90
CA ASP A 142 -16.54 20.61 -2.82
C ASP A 142 -15.25 19.89 -2.42
N PHE A 143 -14.32 19.72 -3.38
CA PHE A 143 -13.07 18.99 -3.16
C PHE A 143 -12.27 19.53 -1.98
N ASP A 144 -12.09 20.86 -1.89
CA ASP A 144 -11.32 21.52 -0.83
C ASP A 144 -11.98 21.37 0.55
N GLU A 145 -13.30 21.34 0.62
CA GLU A 145 -14.04 21.09 1.86
C GLU A 145 -13.85 19.65 2.33
N ALA A 146 -13.97 18.69 1.43
CA ALA A 146 -13.78 17.28 1.72
C ALA A 146 -12.32 16.97 2.13
N LEU A 147 -11.35 17.60 1.50
CA LEU A 147 -9.93 17.49 1.86
C LEU A 147 -9.66 18.05 3.27
N LYS A 148 -10.20 19.23 3.59
CA LYS A 148 -10.07 19.82 4.95
C LYS A 148 -10.69 18.92 6.02
N GLU A 149 -11.84 18.30 5.74
CA GLU A 149 -12.45 17.34 6.65
C GLU A 149 -11.56 16.10 6.83
N ALA A 150 -10.98 15.57 5.75
CA ALA A 150 -10.02 14.46 5.82
C ALA A 150 -8.80 14.79 6.69
N GLN A 151 -8.26 16.00 6.56
CA GLN A 151 -7.14 16.49 7.38
C GLN A 151 -7.54 16.64 8.86
N ALA A 152 -8.71 17.20 9.13
CA ALA A 152 -9.22 17.37 10.51
C ALA A 152 -9.44 16.03 11.21
N LEU A 153 -9.82 14.98 10.47
CA LEU A 153 -10.00 13.61 10.97
C LEU A 153 -8.70 12.78 11.02
N GLY A 154 -7.59 13.34 10.55
CA GLY A 154 -6.30 12.64 10.51
C GLY A 154 -6.18 11.59 9.41
N TYR A 155 -7.05 11.60 8.40
CA TYR A 155 -6.95 10.72 7.23
C TYR A 155 -5.99 11.27 6.17
N ALA A 156 -5.78 12.59 6.11
CA ALA A 156 -4.83 13.25 5.23
C ALA A 156 -3.80 14.02 6.06
N GLU A 157 -2.54 13.98 5.63
CA GLU A 157 -1.47 14.82 6.16
C GLU A 157 -1.59 16.26 5.64
N ALA A 158 -0.75 17.16 6.17
CA ALA A 158 -0.70 18.56 5.71
C ALA A 158 -0.34 18.67 4.23
N ASP A 159 0.55 17.80 3.73
CA ASP A 159 0.82 17.62 2.30
C ASP A 159 0.13 16.33 1.81
N PRO A 160 -1.04 16.42 1.17
CA PRO A 160 -1.81 15.27 0.70
C PRO A 160 -1.41 14.81 -0.71
N THR A 161 -0.38 15.39 -1.32
CA THR A 161 -0.02 15.20 -2.74
C THR A 161 0.12 13.73 -3.12
N ALA A 162 0.70 12.90 -2.26
CA ALA A 162 0.87 11.48 -2.52
C ALA A 162 -0.48 10.75 -2.63
N ASP A 163 -1.46 11.15 -1.84
CA ASP A 163 -2.80 10.54 -1.82
C ASP A 163 -3.65 11.02 -3.00
N ILE A 164 -3.80 12.34 -3.14
CA ILE A 164 -4.70 12.93 -4.15
C ILE A 164 -4.12 12.84 -5.56
N GLY A 165 -2.79 12.86 -5.71
CA GLY A 165 -2.10 12.67 -6.99
C GLY A 165 -2.01 11.21 -7.45
N GLY A 166 -2.38 10.26 -6.58
CA GLY A 166 -2.40 8.82 -6.92
C GLY A 166 -1.07 8.09 -6.73
N PHE A 167 -0.03 8.74 -6.23
CA PHE A 167 1.31 8.14 -6.07
C PHE A 167 1.33 7.04 -4.99
N ASP A 168 0.53 7.18 -3.93
CA ASP A 168 0.35 6.13 -2.93
C ASP A 168 -0.26 4.86 -3.56
N VAL A 169 -1.30 5.04 -4.36
CA VAL A 169 -1.92 3.92 -5.10
C VAL A 169 -0.95 3.33 -6.12
N ALA A 170 -0.14 4.16 -6.81
CA ALA A 170 0.83 3.71 -7.80
C ALA A 170 1.89 2.80 -7.19
N ASN A 171 2.46 3.15 -6.02
CA ASN A 171 3.41 2.29 -5.32
C ASN A 171 2.80 0.92 -4.97
N LYS A 172 1.57 0.91 -4.42
CA LYS A 172 0.85 -0.32 -4.09
C LYS A 172 0.51 -1.14 -5.34
N ALA A 173 0.19 -0.46 -6.44
CA ALA A 173 -0.11 -1.09 -7.72
C ALA A 173 1.12 -1.79 -8.32
N VAL A 174 2.31 -1.17 -8.29
CA VAL A 174 3.58 -1.78 -8.73
C VAL A 174 3.90 -3.04 -7.91
N ILE A 175 3.78 -2.96 -6.58
CA ILE A 175 4.02 -4.12 -5.71
C ILE A 175 3.03 -5.26 -6.05
N SER A 176 1.74 -4.95 -6.17
CA SER A 176 0.70 -5.92 -6.49
C SER A 176 0.91 -6.55 -7.87
N ALA A 177 1.24 -5.73 -8.87
CA ALA A 177 1.54 -6.21 -10.23
C ALA A 177 2.78 -7.12 -10.25
N SER A 178 3.82 -6.76 -9.51
CA SER A 178 5.04 -7.57 -9.39
C SER A 178 4.76 -8.93 -8.76
N VAL A 179 3.96 -8.96 -7.69
CA VAL A 179 3.53 -10.22 -7.07
C VAL A 179 2.68 -11.07 -8.03
N ALA A 180 1.69 -10.47 -8.70
CA ALA A 180 0.83 -11.16 -9.66
C ALA A 180 1.59 -11.72 -10.86
N CYS A 181 2.64 -11.01 -11.30
CA CYS A 181 3.49 -11.44 -12.42
C CYS A 181 4.56 -12.45 -12.01
N GLY A 182 4.89 -12.57 -10.73
CA GLY A 182 6.05 -13.32 -10.25
C GLY A 182 7.39 -12.72 -10.69
N ALA A 183 7.39 -11.45 -11.12
CA ALA A 183 8.53 -10.71 -11.63
C ALA A 183 8.34 -9.20 -11.41
N PRO A 184 9.43 -8.41 -11.32
CA PRO A 184 9.34 -6.98 -11.17
C PRO A 184 8.54 -6.33 -12.31
N PHE A 185 7.53 -5.54 -11.97
CA PHE A 185 6.82 -4.71 -12.94
C PHE A 185 7.62 -3.43 -13.18
N LYS A 186 8.05 -3.21 -14.43
CA LYS A 186 8.98 -2.12 -14.81
C LYS A 186 8.43 -1.17 -15.88
N ASP A 187 7.30 -1.51 -16.48
CA ASP A 187 6.72 -0.70 -17.54
C ASP A 187 6.15 0.60 -16.97
N ASP A 188 6.32 1.69 -17.71
CA ASP A 188 5.66 2.96 -17.40
C ASP A 188 4.16 2.82 -17.56
N PHE A 189 3.42 3.49 -16.69
CA PHE A 189 1.95 3.47 -16.70
C PHE A 189 1.37 4.82 -16.29
N PRO A 190 0.15 5.14 -16.75
CA PRO A 190 -0.50 6.38 -16.39
C PRO A 190 -0.90 6.41 -14.91
N VAL A 191 -0.62 7.54 -14.26
CA VAL A 191 -1.08 7.86 -12.90
C VAL A 191 -1.84 9.18 -12.97
N LEU A 192 -3.13 9.11 -12.74
CA LEU A 192 -4.03 10.26 -12.74
C LEU A 192 -4.63 10.42 -11.34
N GLY A 193 -4.44 11.58 -10.74
CA GLY A 193 -5.00 11.93 -9.44
C GLY A 193 -6.47 12.37 -9.49
N ILE A 194 -6.97 12.82 -8.35
CA ILE A 194 -8.35 13.24 -8.16
C ILE A 194 -8.52 14.76 -8.02
N GLU A 195 -7.45 15.53 -8.07
CA GLU A 195 -7.44 16.98 -7.82
C GLU A 195 -8.33 17.79 -8.77
N LYS A 196 -8.58 17.22 -9.96
CA LYS A 196 -9.41 17.86 -10.99
C LYS A 196 -10.87 17.41 -10.96
N VAL A 197 -11.24 16.54 -10.03
CA VAL A 197 -12.62 16.08 -9.90
C VAL A 197 -13.47 17.23 -9.33
N THR A 198 -14.54 17.55 -10.03
CA THR A 198 -15.47 18.61 -9.62
C THR A 198 -16.78 18.02 -9.10
N LYS A 199 -17.44 18.74 -8.22
CA LYS A 199 -18.78 18.38 -7.72
C LYS A 199 -19.79 18.26 -8.88
N SER A 200 -19.78 19.19 -9.82
CA SER A 200 -20.71 19.16 -10.97
C SER A 200 -20.55 17.88 -11.80
N PHE A 201 -19.31 17.41 -11.99
CA PHE A 201 -19.07 16.15 -12.68
C PHE A 201 -19.66 14.94 -11.92
N LEU A 202 -19.50 14.90 -10.59
CA LEU A 202 -20.10 13.84 -9.78
C LEU A 202 -21.62 13.90 -9.77
N ASP A 203 -22.22 15.10 -9.74
CA ASP A 203 -23.68 15.29 -9.84
C ASP A 203 -24.23 14.82 -11.21
N ASP A 204 -23.46 15.00 -12.29
CA ASP A 204 -23.81 14.48 -13.62
C ASP A 204 -23.78 12.94 -13.65
N LEU A 205 -22.70 12.34 -13.12
CA LEU A 205 -22.60 10.88 -13.01
C LEU A 205 -23.73 10.28 -12.18
N LYS A 206 -24.09 10.93 -11.08
CA LYS A 206 -25.16 10.46 -10.20
C LYS A 206 -26.53 10.45 -10.89
N ARG A 207 -26.82 11.44 -11.76
CA ARG A 207 -28.03 11.44 -12.58
C ARG A 207 -28.09 10.29 -13.58
N GLU A 208 -26.91 9.76 -13.96
CA GLU A 208 -26.78 8.58 -14.82
C GLU A 208 -26.73 7.25 -14.07
N GLY A 209 -26.92 7.25 -12.75
CA GLY A 209 -26.80 6.04 -11.93
C GLY A 209 -25.36 5.55 -11.75
N LYS A 210 -24.38 6.46 -11.80
CA LYS A 210 -22.95 6.18 -11.72
C LYS A 210 -22.28 6.95 -10.58
N THR A 211 -21.07 6.56 -10.24
CA THR A 211 -20.18 7.27 -9.31
C THR A 211 -18.72 7.19 -9.78
N LEU A 212 -17.82 7.82 -9.05
CA LEU A 212 -16.39 7.84 -9.32
C LEU A 212 -15.61 7.28 -8.15
N ARG A 213 -14.61 6.42 -8.44
CA ARG A 213 -13.66 5.94 -7.45
C ARG A 213 -12.22 6.04 -8.01
N HIS A 214 -11.27 6.32 -7.14
CA HIS A 214 -9.85 6.34 -7.50
C HIS A 214 -9.26 4.94 -7.33
N MET A 215 -8.84 4.32 -8.42
CA MET A 215 -8.55 2.89 -8.45
C MET A 215 -7.21 2.59 -9.12
N MET A 216 -6.55 1.54 -8.64
CA MET A 216 -5.58 0.82 -9.46
C MET A 216 -6.32 -0.08 -10.44
N LEU A 217 -5.73 -0.28 -11.62
CA LEU A 217 -6.21 -1.15 -12.68
C LEU A 217 -5.04 -1.97 -13.21
N PHE A 218 -5.12 -3.28 -13.14
CA PHE A 218 -4.16 -4.21 -13.74
C PHE A 218 -4.89 -5.16 -14.67
N LYS A 219 -4.37 -5.33 -15.87
CA LYS A 219 -4.89 -6.29 -16.85
C LYS A 219 -3.75 -7.02 -17.52
N ARG A 220 -3.86 -8.34 -17.56
CA ARG A 220 -2.96 -9.18 -18.35
C ARG A 220 -3.65 -9.57 -19.67
N THR A 221 -2.92 -9.46 -20.76
CA THR A 221 -3.39 -9.89 -22.08
C THR A 221 -2.24 -10.64 -22.74
N ASN A 222 -2.41 -11.92 -22.96
CA ASN A 222 -1.36 -12.82 -23.43
C ASN A 222 -0.12 -12.77 -22.51
N ASN A 223 1.05 -12.34 -23.04
CA ASN A 223 2.31 -12.22 -22.30
C ASN A 223 2.61 -10.78 -21.83
N ARG A 224 1.68 -9.85 -21.96
CA ARG A 224 1.85 -8.46 -21.52
C ARG A 224 0.93 -8.16 -20.36
N ALA A 225 1.41 -7.33 -19.45
CA ALA A 225 0.61 -6.77 -18.37
C ALA A 225 0.54 -5.25 -18.52
N ALA A 226 -0.62 -4.67 -18.31
CA ALA A 226 -0.83 -3.23 -18.26
C ALA A 226 -1.25 -2.84 -16.86
N LEU A 227 -0.78 -1.68 -16.41
CA LEU A 227 -1.09 -1.10 -15.12
C LEU A 227 -1.58 0.34 -15.33
N GLY A 228 -2.42 0.82 -14.43
CA GLY A 228 -2.86 2.21 -14.42
C GLY A 228 -3.44 2.59 -13.06
N VAL A 229 -3.40 3.87 -12.76
CA VAL A 229 -4.06 4.48 -11.61
C VAL A 229 -4.86 5.67 -12.11
N ALA A 230 -6.17 5.66 -11.87
CA ALA A 230 -7.05 6.72 -12.37
C ALA A 230 -8.37 6.81 -11.59
N PRO A 231 -9.06 7.95 -11.65
CA PRO A 231 -10.48 8.03 -11.36
C PRO A 231 -11.27 7.19 -12.37
N VAL A 232 -12.08 6.25 -11.88
CA VAL A 232 -12.88 5.31 -12.69
C VAL A 232 -14.35 5.53 -12.44
N VAL A 233 -15.11 5.69 -13.52
CA VAL A 233 -16.57 5.78 -13.48
C VAL A 233 -17.16 4.38 -13.34
N LEU A 234 -18.01 4.19 -12.34
CA LEU A 234 -18.59 2.90 -11.95
C LEU A 234 -20.13 2.99 -11.89
N PRO A 235 -20.85 1.94 -12.29
CA PRO A 235 -22.27 1.81 -11.97
C PRO A 235 -22.48 1.77 -10.46
N LEU A 236 -23.55 2.38 -9.96
CA LEU A 236 -23.82 2.45 -8.51
C LEU A 236 -24.00 1.07 -7.85
N GLU A 237 -24.42 0.07 -8.60
CA GLU A 237 -24.58 -1.31 -8.12
C GLU A 237 -23.28 -2.10 -8.00
N SER A 238 -22.15 -1.60 -8.53
CA SER A 238 -20.87 -2.29 -8.41
C SER A 238 -20.34 -2.29 -6.97
N LEU A 239 -19.57 -3.33 -6.62
CA LEU A 239 -19.00 -3.49 -5.29
C LEU A 239 -18.16 -2.29 -4.88
N GLU A 240 -17.28 -1.84 -5.77
CA GLU A 240 -16.36 -0.74 -5.53
C GLU A 240 -17.10 0.60 -5.37
N ALA A 241 -18.23 0.78 -6.04
CA ALA A 241 -19.07 1.97 -5.88
C ALA A 241 -19.67 2.07 -4.46
N GLN A 242 -19.84 0.95 -3.77
CA GLN A 242 -20.40 0.88 -2.41
C GLN A 242 -19.34 1.06 -1.32
N VAL A 243 -18.06 1.15 -1.66
CA VAL A 243 -16.97 1.40 -0.69
C VAL A 243 -17.06 2.83 -0.16
N ARG A 244 -17.20 2.96 1.16
CA ARG A 244 -17.46 4.23 1.84
C ARG A 244 -16.29 4.68 2.72
N SER A 245 -16.24 5.98 2.98
CA SER A 245 -15.28 6.59 3.90
C SER A 245 -13.83 6.22 3.54
N ASN A 246 -13.01 5.89 4.53
CA ASN A 246 -11.59 5.53 4.38
C ASN A 246 -11.36 4.02 4.13
N PHE A 247 -12.41 3.29 3.70
CA PHE A 247 -12.27 1.86 3.40
C PHE A 247 -11.61 1.63 2.04
N ASN A 248 -10.92 0.51 1.96
CA ASN A 248 -10.35 -0.05 0.74
C ASN A 248 -11.14 -1.26 0.29
N CYS A 249 -11.10 -1.52 -1.01
CA CYS A 249 -11.60 -2.74 -1.62
C CYS A 249 -10.71 -3.08 -2.81
N VAL A 250 -10.22 -4.30 -2.86
CA VAL A 250 -9.40 -4.77 -3.98
C VAL A 250 -9.90 -6.12 -4.45
N THR A 251 -10.03 -6.26 -5.76
CA THR A 251 -10.52 -7.45 -6.43
C THR A 251 -9.43 -8.00 -7.34
N LEU A 252 -9.26 -9.32 -7.34
CA LEU A 252 -8.49 -10.06 -8.34
C LEU A 252 -9.39 -11.02 -9.10
N GLU A 253 -9.00 -11.33 -10.33
CA GLU A 253 -9.65 -12.35 -11.18
C GLU A 253 -8.59 -13.25 -11.80
N GLY A 254 -8.83 -14.55 -11.75
CA GLY A 254 -8.02 -15.57 -12.38
C GLY A 254 -8.90 -16.65 -13.01
N ASP A 255 -8.28 -17.49 -13.84
CA ASP A 255 -9.00 -18.53 -14.59
C ASP A 255 -9.57 -19.61 -13.67
N LEU A 256 -8.85 -20.00 -12.63
CA LEU A 256 -9.21 -21.09 -11.71
C LEU A 256 -9.85 -20.54 -10.43
N VAL A 257 -9.27 -19.49 -9.83
CA VAL A 257 -9.78 -18.94 -8.57
C VAL A 257 -11.03 -18.08 -8.78
N GLY A 258 -11.32 -17.68 -10.02
CA GLY A 258 -12.40 -16.79 -10.34
C GLY A 258 -12.20 -15.38 -9.74
N ARG A 259 -13.28 -14.75 -9.33
CA ARG A 259 -13.27 -13.40 -8.75
C ARG A 259 -13.23 -13.47 -7.24
N LEU A 260 -12.21 -12.83 -6.64
CA LEU A 260 -12.04 -12.68 -5.20
C LEU A 260 -11.93 -11.20 -4.86
N SER A 261 -12.73 -10.73 -3.91
CA SER A 261 -12.71 -9.34 -3.44
C SER A 261 -12.41 -9.27 -1.95
N PHE A 262 -11.55 -8.32 -1.57
CA PHE A 262 -11.10 -8.10 -0.20
C PHE A 262 -11.49 -6.68 0.21
N TYR A 263 -12.15 -6.54 1.35
CA TYR A 263 -12.68 -5.28 1.85
C TYR A 263 -12.25 -5.07 3.30
N GLY A 264 -11.82 -3.86 3.64
CA GLY A 264 -11.42 -3.50 4.99
C GLY A 264 -10.99 -2.05 5.13
N GLN A 265 -10.58 -1.64 6.33
CA GLN A 265 -10.07 -0.30 6.57
C GLN A 265 -8.72 -0.10 5.87
N GLY A 266 -8.60 0.99 5.10
CA GLY A 266 -7.37 1.37 4.40
C GLY A 266 -6.48 2.35 5.17
N ALA A 267 -7.05 3.03 6.17
CA ALA A 267 -6.36 3.99 7.02
C ALA A 267 -7.07 4.10 8.38
N GLY A 268 -6.38 4.58 9.41
CA GLY A 268 -6.90 4.74 10.76
C GLY A 268 -5.94 4.23 11.83
N GLY A 269 -6.30 4.35 13.12
CA GLY A 269 -5.39 4.09 14.24
C GLY A 269 -4.91 2.64 14.42
N GLN A 270 -5.43 1.66 13.70
CA GLN A 270 -5.04 0.24 13.82
C GLN A 270 -5.08 -0.58 12.50
N PRO A 271 -4.83 -0.07 11.30
CA PRO A 271 -4.88 -0.89 10.09
C PRO A 271 -3.56 -1.57 9.73
N THR A 272 -2.62 -1.70 10.64
CA THR A 272 -1.34 -2.38 10.38
C THR A 272 -1.01 -3.37 11.48
#